data_1193bd70b62c9fb56e544a78f6cd0b49
#
_entry.id   1193bd70b62c9fb56e544a78f6cd0b49
#
_cell.length_a   1.000
_cell.length_b   1.000
_cell.length_c   1.000
_cell.angle_alpha   90.00
_cell.angle_beta   90.00
_cell.angle_gamma   90.00
#
_symmetry.space_group_name_H-M   'P 1'
#
loop_
_entity.id
_entity.type
_entity.pdbx_description
1 polymer ?
#
loop_
_entity_poly.entity_id
_entity_poly.type
_entity_poly.pdbx_seq_one_letter_code
_entity_poly.pdbx_strand_id
1 'polypeptide(L)'
;MQLHILGSGGYHPSSKRHTLCSVIPEVGLILDAGTAFFRLDRFLDERPWNIFLTHAHLDHVIGLTYYWGLTQQRDVGPITVWGSENTLWAVKELLFSEPLFPKMPPYHFVPITSHESFCINLEREGCDPMSVVPVPLSHPGGALGYRFDIAGRSIAYITDTTLEAASAYLKVIQNVDVLIHEAFYPGGYEEMAQRTGHVTIRQAAQVAQSAGAKRLIIVHVNPVIDFNQDQREGIAATFPEVIIASDNLVVEI
;
A
#
# COMPACT_ATOMS: atom_id res chain seq x y z
N MET A 1 -17.83 1.66 0.87
CA MET A 1 -16.69 0.73 1.01
C MET A 1 -15.84 1.15 2.20
N GLN A 2 -15.24 0.17 2.86
CA GLN A 2 -14.37 0.44 4.01
C GLN A 2 -12.93 0.09 3.69
N LEU A 3 -12.04 1.06 3.82
CA LEU A 3 -10.60 0.85 3.80
C LEU A 3 -10.11 0.56 5.22
N HIS A 4 -9.54 -0.60 5.42
CA HIS A 4 -8.92 -1.00 6.68
C HIS A 4 -7.40 -0.92 6.56
N ILE A 5 -6.76 -0.04 7.34
CA ILE A 5 -5.30 0.03 7.45
C ILE A 5 -4.88 -0.94 8.55
N LEU A 6 -4.46 -2.14 8.17
CA LEU A 6 -4.09 -3.19 9.13
C LEU A 6 -2.73 -2.90 9.77
N GLY A 7 -1.79 -2.38 9.00
CA GLY A 7 -0.48 -1.91 9.44
C GLY A 7 -0.16 -0.56 8.81
N SER A 8 0.34 0.36 9.59
CA SER A 8 0.55 1.76 9.21
C SER A 8 2.01 2.21 9.26
N GLY A 9 2.93 1.35 9.73
CA GLY A 9 4.36 1.62 9.84
C GLY A 9 5.16 1.18 8.62
N GLY A 10 6.37 1.71 8.50
CA GLY A 10 7.37 1.32 7.49
C GLY A 10 8.61 0.71 8.11
N TYR A 11 9.48 0.11 7.28
CA TYR A 11 10.78 -0.48 7.58
C TYR A 11 10.71 -1.71 8.48
N HIS A 12 10.33 -1.58 9.75
CA HIS A 12 10.19 -2.71 10.68
C HIS A 12 9.01 -2.47 11.64
N PRO A 13 8.40 -3.55 12.19
CA PRO A 13 7.35 -3.39 13.17
C PRO A 13 7.90 -2.79 14.48
N SER A 14 7.03 -2.11 15.19
CA SER A 14 7.29 -1.57 16.53
C SER A 14 6.19 -1.99 17.50
N SER A 15 6.30 -1.58 18.76
CA SER A 15 5.22 -1.79 19.74
C SER A 15 3.91 -1.04 19.39
N LYS A 16 3.97 -0.06 18.49
CA LYS A 16 2.83 0.77 18.09
C LYS A 16 2.25 0.40 16.73
N ARG A 17 3.09 -0.07 15.79
CA ARG A 17 2.75 -0.25 14.39
C ARG A 17 3.35 -1.51 13.81
N HIS A 18 2.57 -2.26 13.06
CA HIS A 18 3.04 -3.24 12.09
C HIS A 18 3.31 -2.56 10.75
N THR A 19 4.11 -3.21 9.90
CA THR A 19 4.41 -2.70 8.57
C THR A 19 3.23 -2.90 7.61
N LEU A 20 3.28 -2.21 6.47
CA LEU A 20 2.14 -1.96 5.60
C LEU A 20 1.37 -3.21 5.19
N CYS A 21 0.09 -3.16 5.44
CA CYS A 21 -0.93 -3.98 4.82
C CYS A 21 -2.27 -3.26 4.97
N SER A 22 -2.99 -3.08 3.88
CA SER A 22 -4.33 -2.50 3.90
C SER A 22 -5.29 -3.36 3.12
N VAL A 23 -6.58 -3.33 3.44
CA VAL A 23 -7.59 -4.15 2.76
C VAL A 23 -8.90 -3.40 2.56
N ILE A 24 -9.54 -3.64 1.43
CA ILE A 24 -10.92 -3.26 1.12
C ILE A 24 -11.69 -4.56 0.87
N PRO A 25 -12.34 -5.12 1.92
CA PRO A 25 -12.89 -6.48 1.87
C PRO A 25 -14.01 -6.64 0.86
N GLU A 26 -14.83 -5.60 0.65
CA GLU A 26 -15.98 -5.65 -0.25
C GLU A 26 -15.59 -5.98 -1.69
N VAL A 27 -14.39 -5.56 -2.08
CA VAL A 27 -13.88 -5.73 -3.44
C VAL A 27 -12.69 -6.68 -3.53
N GLY A 28 -12.28 -7.27 -2.41
CA GLY A 28 -11.17 -8.24 -2.36
C GLY A 28 -9.82 -7.63 -2.72
N LEU A 29 -9.60 -6.35 -2.42
CA LEU A 29 -8.36 -5.63 -2.68
C LEU A 29 -7.49 -5.57 -1.44
N ILE A 30 -6.24 -6.01 -1.57
CA ILE A 30 -5.20 -5.94 -0.54
C ILE A 30 -4.04 -5.13 -1.10
N LEU A 31 -3.54 -4.17 -0.34
CA LEU A 31 -2.42 -3.29 -0.68
C LEU A 31 -1.24 -3.63 0.23
N ASP A 32 -0.18 -4.14 -0.37
CA ASP A 32 1.01 -4.71 0.26
C ASP A 32 0.74 -5.84 1.28
N ALA A 33 1.79 -6.55 1.63
CA ALA A 33 1.76 -7.72 2.49
C ALA A 33 2.89 -7.66 3.54
N GLY A 34 2.95 -6.57 4.30
CA GLY A 34 3.91 -6.42 5.39
C GLY A 34 3.53 -7.25 6.64
N THR A 35 4.16 -6.95 7.77
CA THR A 35 3.97 -7.74 8.99
C THR A 35 2.53 -7.71 9.53
N ALA A 36 1.69 -6.72 9.11
CA ALA A 36 0.28 -6.70 9.50
C ALA A 36 -0.60 -7.70 8.74
N PHE A 37 -0.07 -8.39 7.75
CA PHE A 37 -0.81 -9.34 6.89
C PHE A 37 -1.55 -10.44 7.69
N PHE A 38 -1.05 -10.85 8.85
CA PHE A 38 -1.72 -11.82 9.71
C PHE A 38 -3.12 -11.38 10.15
N ARG A 39 -3.40 -10.07 10.16
CA ARG A 39 -4.71 -9.51 10.54
C ARG A 39 -5.77 -9.67 9.47
N LEU A 40 -5.41 -10.21 8.30
CA LEU A 40 -6.38 -10.58 7.25
C LEU A 40 -7.24 -11.79 7.66
N ASP A 41 -6.89 -12.51 8.72
CA ASP A 41 -7.64 -13.66 9.22
C ASP A 41 -9.14 -13.39 9.39
N ARG A 42 -9.52 -12.17 9.75
CA ARG A 42 -10.92 -11.74 9.94
C ARG A 42 -11.66 -11.35 8.65
N PHE A 43 -10.97 -11.26 7.50
CA PHE A 43 -11.54 -10.80 6.23
C PHE A 43 -11.53 -11.84 5.15
N LEU A 44 -10.50 -12.70 5.13
CA LEU A 44 -10.34 -13.72 4.09
C LEU A 44 -11.50 -14.72 4.12
N ASP A 45 -12.07 -14.95 2.95
CA ASP A 45 -13.16 -15.87 2.69
C ASP A 45 -12.92 -16.62 1.36
N GLU A 46 -13.88 -17.45 0.93
CA GLU A 46 -13.80 -18.27 -0.29
C GLU A 46 -13.84 -17.46 -1.60
N ARG A 47 -14.07 -16.14 -1.53
CA ARG A 47 -14.09 -15.29 -2.72
C ARG A 47 -12.67 -14.96 -3.18
N PRO A 48 -12.48 -14.59 -4.48
CA PRO A 48 -11.17 -14.18 -5.00
C PRO A 48 -10.61 -12.94 -4.31
N TRP A 49 -9.29 -12.93 -4.13
CA TRP A 49 -8.54 -11.82 -3.53
C TRP A 49 -7.42 -11.35 -4.46
N ASN A 50 -7.14 -10.06 -4.46
CA ASN A 50 -6.11 -9.42 -5.25
C ASN A 50 -5.14 -8.66 -4.33
N ILE A 51 -3.89 -9.08 -4.29
CA ILE A 51 -2.81 -8.40 -3.57
C ILE A 51 -2.01 -7.58 -4.57
N PHE A 52 -1.90 -6.27 -4.36
CA PHE A 52 -1.03 -5.40 -5.14
C PHE A 52 0.21 -5.09 -4.32
N LEU A 53 1.36 -5.57 -4.79
CA LEU A 53 2.65 -5.29 -4.19
C LEU A 53 3.27 -4.07 -4.85
N THR A 54 3.73 -3.13 -4.03
CA THR A 54 4.43 -1.96 -4.53
C THR A 54 5.88 -2.30 -4.91
N HIS A 55 6.60 -3.01 -4.05
CA HIS A 55 7.98 -3.45 -4.27
C HIS A 55 8.35 -4.63 -3.35
N ALA A 56 9.59 -5.11 -3.42
CA ALA A 56 10.01 -6.36 -2.77
C ALA A 56 10.74 -6.16 -1.41
N HIS A 57 10.72 -4.97 -0.81
CA HIS A 57 11.27 -4.82 0.53
C HIS A 57 10.47 -5.67 1.56
N LEU A 58 11.16 -6.20 2.57
CA LEU A 58 10.57 -7.18 3.48
C LEU A 58 9.34 -6.65 4.23
N ASP A 59 9.33 -5.38 4.55
CA ASP A 59 8.20 -4.73 5.21
C ASP A 59 6.94 -4.58 4.34
N HIS A 60 7.03 -4.92 3.04
CA HIS A 60 5.93 -4.97 2.09
C HIS A 60 5.55 -6.39 1.65
N VAL A 61 6.41 -7.39 1.87
CA VAL A 61 6.18 -8.73 1.30
C VAL A 61 6.26 -9.89 2.30
N ILE A 62 6.85 -9.68 3.49
CA ILE A 62 7.09 -10.77 4.47
C ILE A 62 5.81 -11.49 4.89
N GLY A 63 4.69 -10.78 4.92
CA GLY A 63 3.38 -11.33 5.29
C GLY A 63 2.86 -12.40 4.34
N LEU A 64 3.33 -12.44 3.09
CA LEU A 64 2.99 -13.53 2.17
C LEU A 64 3.36 -14.91 2.73
N THR A 65 4.37 -14.98 3.59
CA THR A 65 4.77 -16.23 4.26
C THR A 65 3.77 -16.69 5.32
N TYR A 66 2.83 -15.85 5.75
CA TYR A 66 1.85 -16.18 6.80
C TYR A 66 0.62 -16.93 6.28
N TYR A 67 0.50 -17.12 4.96
CA TYR A 67 -0.63 -17.76 4.30
C TYR A 67 -1.06 -19.07 4.98
N TRP A 68 -0.11 -19.99 5.24
CA TRP A 68 -0.42 -21.29 5.83
C TRP A 68 -1.00 -21.18 7.24
N GLY A 69 -0.65 -20.14 8.00
CA GLY A 69 -1.26 -19.86 9.30
C GLY A 69 -2.68 -19.35 9.16
N LEU A 70 -2.93 -18.47 8.19
CA LEU A 70 -4.25 -17.86 7.95
C LEU A 70 -5.28 -18.87 7.40
N THR A 71 -4.83 -19.91 6.68
CA THR A 71 -5.71 -20.86 6.00
C THR A 71 -5.91 -22.16 6.79
N GLN A 72 -5.32 -22.32 7.97
CA GLN A 72 -5.42 -23.57 8.76
C GLN A 72 -6.83 -23.93 9.20
N GLN A 73 -7.70 -22.93 9.41
CA GLN A 73 -9.03 -23.12 10.00
C GLN A 73 -10.17 -22.64 9.10
N ARG A 74 -9.86 -22.27 7.86
CA ARG A 74 -10.84 -21.77 6.90
C ARG A 74 -10.42 -22.03 5.47
N ASP A 75 -11.40 -22.14 4.60
CA ASP A 75 -11.18 -22.11 3.17
C ASP A 75 -11.04 -20.65 2.71
N VAL A 76 -10.01 -20.40 1.92
CA VAL A 76 -9.72 -19.09 1.33
C VAL A 76 -9.73 -19.26 -0.18
N GLY A 77 -10.42 -18.37 -0.86
CA GLY A 77 -10.49 -18.36 -2.31
C GLY A 77 -9.14 -18.09 -2.99
N PRO A 78 -9.10 -18.13 -4.31
CA PRO A 78 -7.87 -17.88 -5.05
C PRO A 78 -7.31 -16.49 -4.74
N ILE A 79 -5.99 -16.41 -4.55
CA ILE A 79 -5.28 -15.15 -4.31
C ILE A 79 -4.36 -14.86 -5.49
N THR A 80 -4.63 -13.75 -6.18
CA THR A 80 -3.76 -13.22 -7.24
C THR A 80 -2.84 -12.15 -6.66
N VAL A 81 -1.54 -12.28 -6.93
CA VAL A 81 -0.51 -11.33 -6.49
C VAL A 81 -0.01 -10.57 -7.71
N TRP A 82 -0.24 -9.27 -7.72
CA TRP A 82 0.15 -8.33 -8.77
C TRP A 82 1.39 -7.55 -8.33
N GLY A 83 2.29 -7.28 -9.25
CA GLY A 83 3.49 -6.47 -9.00
C GLY A 83 4.38 -6.39 -10.22
N SER A 84 5.46 -5.60 -10.16
CA SER A 84 6.45 -5.60 -11.24
C SER A 84 7.10 -6.97 -11.40
N GLU A 85 7.60 -7.29 -12.60
CA GLU A 85 8.33 -8.54 -12.84
C GLU A 85 9.46 -8.75 -11.82
N ASN A 86 10.21 -7.68 -11.52
CA ASN A 86 11.29 -7.72 -10.56
C ASN A 86 10.81 -8.00 -9.11
N THR A 87 9.70 -7.37 -8.70
CA THR A 87 9.07 -7.62 -7.40
C THR A 87 8.62 -9.08 -7.27
N LEU A 88 7.91 -9.58 -8.27
CA LEU A 88 7.41 -10.95 -8.27
C LEU A 88 8.52 -11.98 -8.35
N TRP A 89 9.59 -11.68 -9.11
CA TRP A 89 10.79 -12.51 -9.14
C TRP A 89 11.44 -12.60 -7.75
N ALA A 90 11.65 -11.46 -7.09
CA ALA A 90 12.23 -11.44 -5.75
C ALA A 90 11.40 -12.22 -4.73
N VAL A 91 10.07 -12.10 -4.78
CA VAL A 91 9.17 -12.88 -3.93
C VAL A 91 9.32 -14.39 -4.21
N LYS A 92 9.27 -14.81 -5.47
CA LYS A 92 9.28 -16.22 -5.85
C LYS A 92 10.64 -16.89 -5.61
N GLU A 93 11.72 -16.21 -6.02
CA GLU A 93 13.05 -16.82 -6.08
C GLU A 93 13.88 -16.55 -4.81
N LEU A 94 13.61 -15.45 -4.09
CA LEU A 94 14.38 -15.11 -2.89
C LEU A 94 13.59 -15.33 -1.61
N LEU A 95 12.38 -14.77 -1.48
CA LEU A 95 11.58 -14.93 -0.25
C LEU A 95 11.15 -16.39 -0.05
N PHE A 96 10.64 -17.04 -1.11
CA PHE A 96 10.24 -18.46 -1.08
C PHE A 96 11.36 -19.42 -1.49
N SER A 97 12.61 -19.05 -1.25
CA SER A 97 13.76 -19.93 -1.48
C SER A 97 13.88 -21.02 -0.43
N GLU A 98 14.50 -22.14 -0.81
CA GLU A 98 14.69 -23.33 0.04
C GLU A 98 15.21 -23.02 1.46
N PRO A 99 16.27 -22.19 1.63
CA PRO A 99 16.80 -21.95 2.97
C PRO A 99 15.99 -20.94 3.80
N LEU A 100 15.10 -20.13 3.19
CA LEU A 100 14.30 -19.10 3.90
C LEU A 100 12.89 -19.58 4.17
N PHE A 101 12.13 -19.88 3.12
CA PHE A 101 10.74 -20.35 3.22
C PHE A 101 10.42 -21.30 2.05
N PRO A 102 10.67 -22.59 2.17
CA PRO A 102 10.65 -23.53 1.03
C PRO A 102 9.26 -23.88 0.49
N LYS A 103 8.19 -23.55 1.23
CA LYS A 103 6.82 -23.91 0.84
C LYS A 103 6.04 -22.69 0.39
N MET A 104 6.17 -22.35 -0.90
CA MET A 104 5.37 -21.27 -1.49
C MET A 104 3.87 -21.61 -1.44
N PRO A 105 3.02 -20.66 -1.00
CA PRO A 105 1.56 -20.78 -1.09
C PRO A 105 1.07 -20.84 -2.54
N PRO A 106 -0.17 -21.28 -2.79
CA PRO A 106 -0.75 -21.38 -4.13
C PRO A 106 -1.19 -20.02 -4.67
N TYR A 107 -0.33 -19.01 -4.59
CA TYR A 107 -0.56 -17.70 -5.18
C TYR A 107 -0.50 -17.76 -6.71
N HIS A 108 -1.42 -17.05 -7.35
CA HIS A 108 -1.34 -16.77 -8.78
C HIS A 108 -0.60 -15.45 -9.00
N PHE A 109 0.62 -15.50 -9.55
CA PHE A 109 1.43 -14.30 -9.77
C PHE A 109 1.20 -13.73 -11.17
N VAL A 110 0.83 -12.46 -11.25
CA VAL A 110 0.58 -11.74 -12.51
C VAL A 110 1.49 -10.51 -12.59
N PRO A 111 2.47 -10.52 -13.49
CA PRO A 111 3.36 -9.38 -13.63
C PRO A 111 2.67 -8.18 -14.31
N ILE A 112 2.94 -6.99 -13.79
CA ILE A 112 2.57 -5.72 -14.40
C ILE A 112 3.75 -5.27 -15.27
N THR A 113 3.58 -5.39 -16.58
CA THR A 113 4.63 -5.14 -17.58
C THR A 113 4.48 -3.80 -18.31
N SER A 114 3.36 -3.12 -18.11
CA SER A 114 3.03 -1.83 -18.72
C SER A 114 2.51 -0.86 -17.67
N HIS A 115 2.68 0.43 -17.91
CA HIS A 115 2.07 1.50 -17.11
C HIS A 115 0.72 1.96 -17.68
N GLU A 116 0.21 1.27 -18.68
CA GLU A 116 -1.14 1.50 -19.21
C GLU A 116 -2.19 0.99 -18.23
N SER A 117 -3.37 1.60 -18.27
CA SER A 117 -4.50 1.15 -17.47
C SER A 117 -5.02 -0.20 -17.93
N PHE A 118 -5.42 -1.02 -16.99
CA PHE A 118 -6.09 -2.31 -17.25
C PHE A 118 -7.25 -2.51 -16.28
N CYS A 119 -8.16 -3.43 -16.63
CA CYS A 119 -9.31 -3.76 -15.79
C CYS A 119 -9.20 -5.18 -15.24
N ILE A 120 -9.64 -5.35 -14.00
CA ILE A 120 -9.75 -6.65 -13.34
C ILE A 120 -11.22 -6.92 -13.05
N ASN A 121 -11.71 -8.08 -13.51
CA ASN A 121 -12.99 -8.60 -13.06
C ASN A 121 -12.80 -9.15 -11.63
N LEU A 122 -13.53 -8.61 -10.68
CA LEU A 122 -13.37 -8.98 -9.27
C LEU A 122 -14.04 -10.32 -8.92
N GLU A 123 -14.86 -10.86 -9.85
CA GLU A 123 -15.62 -12.11 -9.62
C GLU A 123 -16.44 -12.08 -8.32
N ARG A 124 -16.96 -10.90 -7.98
CA ARG A 124 -17.81 -10.65 -6.81
C ARG A 124 -19.15 -10.12 -7.25
N GLU A 125 -20.23 -10.69 -6.72
CA GLU A 125 -21.59 -10.31 -7.07
C GLU A 125 -21.85 -8.83 -6.78
N GLY A 126 -22.38 -8.11 -7.78
CA GLY A 126 -22.68 -6.67 -7.67
C GLY A 126 -21.48 -5.75 -7.76
N CYS A 127 -20.28 -6.25 -8.05
CA CYS A 127 -19.10 -5.43 -8.27
C CYS A 127 -18.81 -5.23 -9.75
N ASP A 128 -18.68 -3.97 -10.16
CA ASP A 128 -18.13 -3.63 -11.47
C ASP A 128 -16.62 -3.96 -11.55
N PRO A 129 -16.07 -4.15 -12.76
CA PRO A 129 -14.64 -4.32 -12.91
C PRO A 129 -13.86 -3.14 -12.32
N MET A 130 -12.75 -3.45 -11.65
CA MET A 130 -11.84 -2.45 -11.11
C MET A 130 -10.86 -2.00 -12.21
N SER A 131 -10.78 -0.70 -12.48
CA SER A 131 -9.71 -0.13 -13.31
C SER A 131 -8.48 0.12 -12.44
N VAL A 132 -7.31 -0.27 -12.96
CA VAL A 132 -6.01 -0.11 -12.31
C VAL A 132 -5.07 0.66 -13.21
N VAL A 133 -4.43 1.70 -12.69
CA VAL A 133 -3.37 2.44 -13.37
C VAL A 133 -2.11 2.34 -12.53
N PRO A 134 -1.13 1.51 -12.92
CA PRO A 134 0.16 1.46 -12.25
C PRO A 134 1.01 2.67 -12.64
N VAL A 135 1.84 3.12 -11.72
CA VAL A 135 2.73 4.26 -11.93
C VAL A 135 4.10 3.99 -11.29
N PRO A 136 5.22 4.23 -12.00
CA PRO A 136 6.54 4.03 -11.44
C PRO A 136 6.82 5.06 -10.35
N LEU A 137 7.42 4.60 -9.26
CA LEU A 137 7.89 5.42 -8.15
C LEU A 137 9.41 5.37 -8.06
N SER A 138 10.01 6.41 -7.46
CA SER A 138 11.46 6.50 -7.27
C SER A 138 11.83 5.99 -5.89
N HIS A 139 12.24 4.73 -5.84
CA HIS A 139 12.70 4.06 -4.62
C HIS A 139 13.81 3.06 -4.95
N PRO A 140 14.79 2.80 -4.04
CA PRO A 140 15.82 1.80 -4.26
C PRO A 140 15.22 0.42 -4.58
N GLY A 141 15.66 -0.19 -5.67
CA GLY A 141 15.09 -1.45 -6.17
C GLY A 141 13.88 -1.30 -7.10
N GLY A 142 13.33 -0.09 -7.24
CA GLY A 142 12.14 0.22 -8.02
C GLY A 142 10.85 -0.09 -7.26
N ALA A 143 9.84 0.76 -7.42
CA ALA A 143 8.52 0.57 -6.82
C ALA A 143 7.41 0.99 -7.79
N LEU A 144 6.20 0.46 -7.58
CA LEU A 144 4.98 0.86 -8.25
C LEU A 144 4.01 1.49 -7.26
N GLY A 145 3.45 2.63 -7.64
CA GLY A 145 2.21 3.13 -7.07
C GLY A 145 1.02 2.69 -7.92
N TYR A 146 -0.16 2.88 -7.41
CA TYR A 146 -1.39 2.45 -8.08
C TYR A 146 -2.50 3.48 -7.92
N ARG A 147 -3.28 3.68 -8.99
CA ARG A 147 -4.61 4.26 -8.91
C ARG A 147 -5.63 3.17 -9.19
N PHE A 148 -6.65 3.09 -8.36
CA PHE A 148 -7.79 2.21 -8.51
C PHE A 148 -9.06 3.05 -8.68
N ASP A 149 -9.81 2.79 -9.75
CA ASP A 149 -11.16 3.32 -9.91
C ASP A 149 -12.14 2.14 -9.80
N ILE A 150 -12.97 2.16 -8.74
CA ILE A 150 -13.77 1.01 -8.33
C ILE A 150 -15.04 1.48 -7.62
N ALA A 151 -16.19 0.91 -7.98
CA ALA A 151 -17.49 1.21 -7.38
C ALA A 151 -17.80 2.73 -7.31
N GLY A 152 -17.42 3.48 -8.35
CA GLY A 152 -17.61 4.94 -8.43
C GLY A 152 -16.70 5.76 -7.52
N ARG A 153 -15.65 5.16 -6.94
CA ARG A 153 -14.62 5.81 -6.12
C ARG A 153 -13.25 5.69 -6.75
N SER A 154 -12.39 6.65 -6.47
CA SER A 154 -11.00 6.66 -6.91
C SER A 154 -10.04 6.69 -5.72
N ILE A 155 -9.12 5.74 -5.69
CA ILE A 155 -8.14 5.56 -4.63
C ILE A 155 -6.76 5.56 -5.27
N ALA A 156 -5.82 6.33 -4.72
CA ALA A 156 -4.41 6.21 -5.08
C ALA A 156 -3.61 5.69 -3.89
N TYR A 157 -2.69 4.77 -4.17
CA TYR A 157 -1.76 4.18 -3.20
C TYR A 157 -0.34 4.47 -3.65
N ILE A 158 0.33 5.40 -2.96
CA ILE A 158 1.67 5.90 -3.26
C ILE A 158 2.50 5.73 -2.00
N THR A 159 3.39 4.77 -2.02
CA THR A 159 4.31 4.50 -0.92
C THR A 159 5.74 4.39 -1.44
N ASP A 160 6.71 4.67 -0.59
CA ASP A 160 8.14 4.54 -0.87
C ASP A 160 8.58 5.27 -2.15
N THR A 161 8.62 6.60 -2.05
CA THR A 161 8.96 7.47 -3.16
C THR A 161 9.60 8.77 -2.68
N THR A 162 10.28 9.46 -3.58
CA THR A 162 10.82 10.80 -3.31
C THR A 162 9.90 11.89 -3.86
N LEU A 163 10.01 13.11 -3.31
CA LEU A 163 9.26 14.26 -3.82
C LEU A 163 9.61 14.60 -5.28
N GLU A 164 10.86 14.42 -5.68
CA GLU A 164 11.32 14.69 -7.06
C GLU A 164 10.58 13.83 -8.09
N ALA A 165 10.15 12.63 -7.69
CA ALA A 165 9.35 11.75 -8.54
C ALA A 165 7.87 12.15 -8.64
N ALA A 166 7.38 13.08 -7.81
CA ALA A 166 5.96 13.43 -7.75
C ALA A 166 5.40 13.86 -9.11
N SER A 167 6.18 14.56 -9.95
CA SER A 167 5.76 14.98 -11.29
C SER A 167 5.36 13.81 -12.19
N ALA A 168 5.92 12.61 -11.99
CA ALA A 168 5.63 11.43 -12.78
C ALA A 168 4.24 10.86 -12.45
N TYR A 169 3.84 10.83 -11.19
CA TYR A 169 2.59 10.22 -10.77
C TYR A 169 1.45 11.23 -10.50
N LEU A 170 1.75 12.54 -10.32
CA LEU A 170 0.73 13.56 -10.05
C LEU A 170 -0.43 13.55 -11.04
N LYS A 171 -0.16 13.34 -12.34
CA LYS A 171 -1.21 13.29 -13.36
C LYS A 171 -2.16 12.12 -13.16
N VAL A 172 -1.63 10.99 -12.70
CA VAL A 172 -2.41 9.77 -12.48
C VAL A 172 -3.31 9.90 -11.24
N ILE A 173 -2.79 10.54 -10.18
CA ILE A 173 -3.52 10.66 -8.91
C ILE A 173 -4.40 11.91 -8.79
N GLN A 174 -4.60 12.65 -9.89
CA GLN A 174 -5.44 13.86 -9.86
C GLN A 174 -6.88 13.56 -9.46
N ASN A 175 -7.41 14.40 -8.57
CA ASN A 175 -8.81 14.44 -8.11
C ASN A 175 -9.30 13.09 -7.53
N VAL A 176 -8.40 12.27 -6.95
CA VAL A 176 -8.81 11.04 -6.28
C VAL A 176 -9.62 11.33 -5.02
N ASP A 177 -10.57 10.45 -4.72
CA ASP A 177 -11.36 10.55 -3.49
C ASP A 177 -10.48 10.31 -2.26
N VAL A 178 -9.55 9.35 -2.35
CA VAL A 178 -8.60 9.03 -1.28
C VAL A 178 -7.20 8.86 -1.85
N LEU A 179 -6.26 9.62 -1.32
CA LEU A 179 -4.82 9.42 -1.52
C LEU A 179 -4.24 8.78 -0.26
N ILE A 180 -3.79 7.55 -0.38
CA ILE A 180 -2.97 6.87 0.63
C ILE A 180 -1.51 7.13 0.24
N HIS A 181 -0.80 7.88 1.06
CA HIS A 181 0.58 8.28 0.75
C HIS A 181 1.51 8.03 1.93
N GLU A 182 2.75 7.64 1.63
CA GLU A 182 3.75 7.56 2.69
C GLU A 182 4.05 8.94 3.30
N ALA A 183 4.51 8.93 4.54
CA ALA A 183 5.34 9.96 5.11
C ALA A 183 6.25 9.32 6.15
N PHE A 184 7.48 8.99 5.75
CA PHE A 184 8.42 8.30 6.62
C PHE A 184 9.06 9.26 7.63
N TYR A 185 9.23 10.51 7.26
CA TYR A 185 9.90 11.49 8.09
C TYR A 185 9.01 12.67 8.50
N PRO A 186 9.25 13.26 9.69
CA PRO A 186 8.71 14.57 10.04
C PRO A 186 9.32 15.67 9.15
N GLY A 187 8.70 16.86 9.17
CA GLY A 187 9.28 18.05 8.53
C GLY A 187 10.61 18.43 9.16
N GLY A 188 11.55 18.92 8.34
CA GLY A 188 12.92 19.20 8.71
C GLY A 188 13.90 18.07 8.42
N TYR A 189 13.41 16.94 7.87
CA TYR A 189 14.23 15.79 7.45
C TYR A 189 14.26 15.60 5.92
N GLU A 190 14.05 16.66 5.15
CA GLU A 190 13.89 16.58 3.68
C GLU A 190 15.10 15.95 2.97
N GLU A 191 16.33 16.30 3.39
CA GLU A 191 17.55 15.70 2.83
C GLU A 191 17.66 14.20 3.15
N MET A 192 17.31 13.81 4.37
CA MET A 192 17.32 12.41 4.77
C MET A 192 16.26 11.62 4.01
N ALA A 193 15.06 12.17 3.89
CA ALA A 193 13.95 11.59 3.13
C ALA A 193 14.37 11.34 1.68
N GLN A 194 14.93 12.35 1.00
CA GLN A 194 15.44 12.22 -0.37
C GLN A 194 16.52 11.13 -0.50
N ARG A 195 17.49 11.11 0.43
CA ARG A 195 18.60 10.15 0.40
C ARG A 195 18.15 8.71 0.61
N THR A 196 17.07 8.50 1.37
CA THR A 196 16.57 7.17 1.71
C THR A 196 15.39 6.71 0.84
N GLY A 197 14.97 7.54 -0.13
CA GLY A 197 13.89 7.20 -1.05
C GLY A 197 12.48 7.43 -0.49
N HIS A 198 12.32 8.42 0.40
CA HIS A 198 11.07 8.73 1.08
C HIS A 198 10.71 10.21 1.02
N VAL A 199 9.55 10.55 1.63
CA VAL A 199 9.10 11.93 1.80
C VAL A 199 8.84 12.27 3.27
N THR A 200 8.80 13.58 3.54
CA THR A 200 8.33 14.10 4.82
C THR A 200 6.81 14.28 4.83
N ILE A 201 6.23 14.37 6.02
CA ILE A 201 4.80 14.60 6.20
C ILE A 201 4.32 15.90 5.50
N ARG A 202 5.16 16.95 5.48
CA ARG A 202 4.86 18.19 4.77
C ARG A 202 4.83 18.00 3.25
N GLN A 203 5.79 17.24 2.71
CA GLN A 203 5.87 16.93 1.29
C GLN A 203 4.67 16.09 0.83
N ALA A 204 4.24 15.11 1.63
CA ALA A 204 3.03 14.33 1.34
C ALA A 204 1.76 15.21 1.26
N ALA A 205 1.61 16.19 2.17
CA ALA A 205 0.50 17.14 2.11
C ALA A 205 0.55 18.05 0.87
N GLN A 206 1.74 18.50 0.46
CA GLN A 206 1.93 19.27 -0.76
C GLN A 206 1.54 18.46 -2.01
N VAL A 207 1.89 17.18 -2.05
CA VAL A 207 1.47 16.26 -3.12
C VAL A 207 -0.04 16.14 -3.16
N ALA A 208 -0.69 15.89 -2.00
CA ALA A 208 -2.14 15.76 -1.91
C ALA A 208 -2.85 17.03 -2.38
N GLN A 209 -2.37 18.20 -1.99
CA GLN A 209 -2.90 19.49 -2.43
C GLN A 209 -2.73 19.70 -3.94
N SER A 210 -1.54 19.42 -4.48
CA SER A 210 -1.24 19.55 -5.91
C SER A 210 -2.05 18.58 -6.77
N ALA A 211 -2.37 17.41 -6.24
CA ALA A 211 -3.22 16.40 -6.87
C ALA A 211 -4.72 16.76 -6.80
N GLY A 212 -5.13 17.70 -5.95
CA GLY A 212 -6.55 17.94 -5.69
C GLY A 212 -7.25 16.75 -5.04
N ALA A 213 -6.52 15.93 -4.26
CA ALA A 213 -7.09 14.81 -3.55
C ALA A 213 -8.14 15.29 -2.54
N LYS A 214 -9.23 14.53 -2.35
CA LYS A 214 -10.29 14.94 -1.40
C LYS A 214 -9.90 14.58 0.04
N ARG A 215 -9.18 13.47 0.24
CA ARG A 215 -8.69 13.01 1.53
C ARG A 215 -7.28 12.45 1.42
N LEU A 216 -6.43 12.74 2.40
CA LEU A 216 -5.07 12.20 2.52
C LEU A 216 -5.00 11.24 3.72
N ILE A 217 -4.52 10.03 3.49
CA ILE A 217 -4.22 9.08 4.56
C ILE A 217 -2.70 8.85 4.55
N ILE A 218 -2.05 9.26 5.64
CA ILE A 218 -0.62 9.06 5.84
C ILE A 218 -0.37 7.66 6.40
N VAL A 219 0.48 6.91 5.70
CA VAL A 219 0.96 5.58 6.09
C VAL A 219 2.49 5.52 6.06
N HIS A 220 3.06 4.35 6.25
CA HIS A 220 4.52 4.11 6.23
C HIS A 220 5.29 5.02 7.20
N VAL A 221 4.74 5.18 8.40
CA VAL A 221 5.32 6.04 9.44
C VAL A 221 6.58 5.38 10.01
N ASN A 222 7.63 6.19 10.19
CA ASN A 222 8.90 5.73 10.76
C ASN A 222 8.71 5.08 12.14
N PRO A 223 9.25 3.89 12.40
CA PRO A 223 9.08 3.19 13.67
C PRO A 223 9.81 3.83 14.85
N VAL A 224 10.81 4.67 14.56
CA VAL A 224 11.68 5.31 15.57
C VAL A 224 11.36 6.79 15.77
N ILE A 225 11.03 7.49 14.67
CA ILE A 225 10.78 8.94 14.65
C ILE A 225 9.31 9.19 14.38
N ASP A 226 8.51 9.44 15.42
CA ASP A 226 7.08 9.76 15.26
C ASP A 226 6.87 11.29 15.08
N PHE A 227 5.72 11.66 14.57
CA PHE A 227 5.32 13.05 14.38
C PHE A 227 4.89 13.66 15.73
N ASN A 228 5.49 14.81 16.08
CA ASN A 228 5.07 15.56 17.27
C ASN A 228 3.76 16.34 17.00
N GLN A 229 3.24 17.01 18.05
CA GLN A 229 1.96 17.72 17.98
C GLN A 229 1.99 18.86 16.95
N ASP A 230 3.05 19.67 16.93
CA ASP A 230 3.18 20.81 16.01
C ASP A 230 3.17 20.36 14.55
N GLN A 231 3.78 19.21 14.25
CA GLN A 231 3.80 18.62 12.90
C GLN A 231 2.41 18.11 12.49
N ARG A 232 1.67 17.51 13.42
CA ARG A 232 0.29 17.06 13.20
C ARG A 232 -0.65 18.23 12.93
N GLU A 233 -0.54 19.30 13.70
CA GLU A 233 -1.31 20.53 13.51
C GLU A 233 -0.90 21.26 12.23
N GLY A 234 0.40 21.33 11.92
CA GLY A 234 0.91 21.95 10.71
C GLY A 234 0.44 21.28 9.41
N ILE A 235 0.34 19.94 9.40
CA ILE A 235 -0.18 19.23 8.23
C ILE A 235 -1.69 19.42 8.10
N ALA A 236 -2.43 19.38 9.21
CA ALA A 236 -3.88 19.63 9.20
C ALA A 236 -4.22 21.07 8.73
N ALA A 237 -3.38 22.04 9.04
CA ALA A 237 -3.52 23.40 8.51
C ALA A 237 -3.26 23.49 6.99
N THR A 238 -2.35 22.64 6.47
CA THR A 238 -2.02 22.58 5.03
C THR A 238 -3.05 21.80 4.24
N PHE A 239 -3.49 20.68 4.79
CA PHE A 239 -4.47 19.79 4.18
C PHE A 239 -5.46 19.30 5.26
N PRO A 240 -6.62 19.97 5.42
CA PRO A 240 -7.57 19.69 6.52
C PRO A 240 -8.09 18.25 6.57
N GLU A 241 -8.33 17.63 5.41
CA GLU A 241 -8.84 16.25 5.28
C GLU A 241 -7.71 15.20 5.39
N VAL A 242 -6.77 15.41 6.31
CA VAL A 242 -5.67 14.47 6.56
C VAL A 242 -5.94 13.56 7.74
N ILE A 243 -5.61 12.28 7.57
CA ILE A 243 -5.61 11.27 8.61
C ILE A 243 -4.21 10.67 8.69
N ILE A 244 -3.54 10.75 9.84
CA ILE A 244 -2.32 9.99 10.09
C ILE A 244 -2.76 8.62 10.60
N ALA A 245 -2.55 7.59 9.80
CA ALA A 245 -3.05 6.27 10.11
C ALA A 245 -2.41 5.67 11.36
N SER A 246 -3.18 4.88 12.06
CA SER A 246 -2.74 3.93 13.07
C SER A 246 -3.16 2.53 12.65
N ASP A 247 -2.56 1.52 13.25
CA ASP A 247 -2.97 0.14 13.01
C ASP A 247 -4.45 -0.07 13.35
N ASN A 248 -5.14 -0.84 12.50
CA ASN A 248 -6.57 -1.13 12.56
C ASN A 248 -7.50 0.10 12.38
N LEU A 249 -6.99 1.19 11.81
CA LEU A 249 -7.83 2.29 11.38
C LEU A 249 -8.81 1.83 10.30
N VAL A 250 -10.07 2.25 10.41
CA VAL A 250 -11.10 2.04 9.39
C VAL A 250 -11.56 3.39 8.86
N VAL A 251 -11.60 3.54 7.54
CA VAL A 251 -12.00 4.77 6.85
C VAL A 251 -13.09 4.46 5.84
N GLU A 252 -14.20 5.16 5.90
CA GLU A 252 -15.25 5.11 4.86
C GLU A 252 -14.76 5.85 3.60
N ILE A 253 -14.90 5.21 2.43
CA ILE A 253 -14.49 5.72 1.12
C ILE A 253 -15.61 5.63 0.08
#